data_10e668e9bddc2b80f93966cb4c30422a
#
_entry.id   10e668e9bddc2b80f93966cb4c30422a
#
_cell.length_a   1.000
_cell.length_b   1.000
_cell.length_c   1.000
_cell.angle_alpha   90.00
_cell.angle_beta   90.00
_cell.angle_gamma   90.00
#
_symmetry.space_group_name_H-M   'P 1'
#
loop_
_entity.id
_entity.type
_entity.pdbx_description
1 polymer ?
#
loop_
_entity_poly.entity_id
_entity_poly.type
_entity_poly.pdbx_seq_one_letter_code
_entity_poly.pdbx_strand_id
1 'polypeptide(L)'
;MIGDSRTDMMKDVVENDKITWICEVGMGYKWLRDTALKELQEQMKGNEDIFIWLGVNDVYNISNYISLLNEEVPKWKAKGANVYIVAVGQVTKDPYVTNEEIEEFNSRMKNEVANVKYLDLYSYLKKNGYRTTDGTHYDNETTWKTYRYLMSFVS
;
A
#
# COMPACT_ATOMS: atom_id res chain seq x y z
N MET A 1 1.46 9.03 1.00
CA MET A 1 1.22 7.57 1.16
C MET A 1 -0.25 7.29 1.00
N ILE A 2 -0.63 6.34 0.15
CA ILE A 2 -2.02 5.98 -0.17
C ILE A 2 -2.30 4.59 0.40
N GLY A 3 -3.41 4.42 1.15
CA GLY A 3 -3.74 3.11 1.72
C GLY A 3 -5.05 3.02 2.47
N ASP A 4 -5.30 1.83 2.99
CA ASP A 4 -6.47 1.48 3.79
C ASP A 4 -6.26 1.69 5.31
N SER A 5 -6.99 0.94 6.13
CA SER A 5 -6.90 1.03 7.59
C SER A 5 -5.50 0.79 8.15
N ARG A 6 -4.68 -0.03 7.51
CA ARG A 6 -3.29 -0.26 7.96
C ARG A 6 -2.43 0.99 7.79
N THR A 7 -2.67 1.75 6.72
CA THR A 7 -2.02 3.05 6.48
C THR A 7 -2.56 4.14 7.41
N ASP A 8 -3.87 4.13 7.66
CA ASP A 8 -4.51 5.06 8.57
C ASP A 8 -3.99 4.88 10.00
N MET A 9 -3.90 3.65 10.48
CA MET A 9 -3.27 3.35 11.78
C MET A 9 -1.78 3.72 11.81
N MET A 10 -1.06 3.55 10.71
CA MET A 10 0.35 3.97 10.63
C MET A 10 0.49 5.48 10.77
N LYS A 11 -0.38 6.27 10.16
CA LYS A 11 -0.43 7.72 10.30
C LYS A 11 -0.56 8.12 11.77
N ASP A 12 -1.50 7.48 12.51
CA ASP A 12 -1.74 7.78 13.93
C ASP A 12 -0.57 7.37 14.84
N VAL A 13 0.08 6.25 14.54
CA VAL A 13 1.22 5.74 15.34
C VAL A 13 2.50 6.53 15.09
N VAL A 14 2.73 6.97 13.85
CA VAL A 14 3.99 7.60 13.43
C VAL A 14 3.97 9.11 13.64
N GLU A 15 2.82 9.75 13.54
CA GLU A 15 2.62 11.20 13.70
C GLU A 15 3.60 12.05 12.88
N ASN A 16 3.89 11.65 11.62
CA ASN A 16 4.80 12.35 10.74
C ASN A 16 4.05 13.30 9.80
N ASP A 17 4.12 14.59 10.08
CA ASP A 17 3.48 15.67 9.33
C ASP A 17 4.17 16.02 7.99
N LYS A 18 5.35 15.46 7.73
CA LYS A 18 6.03 15.59 6.42
C LYS A 18 5.48 14.64 5.36
N ILE A 19 4.68 13.66 5.77
CA ILE A 19 4.04 12.71 4.86
C ILE A 19 2.64 13.19 4.56
N THR A 20 2.31 13.28 3.28
CA THR A 20 0.92 13.41 2.83
C THR A 20 0.25 12.05 2.92
N TRP A 21 -0.72 11.94 3.81
CA TRP A 21 -1.50 10.74 4.04
C TRP A 21 -2.83 10.81 3.30
N ILE A 22 -3.05 9.90 2.36
CA ILE A 22 -4.31 9.68 1.66
C ILE A 22 -4.77 8.29 2.04
N CYS A 23 -5.52 8.17 3.12
CA CYS A 23 -5.88 6.89 3.70
C CYS A 23 -7.24 6.93 4.38
N GLU A 24 -7.94 5.79 4.34
CA GLU A 24 -9.26 5.63 4.94
C GLU A 24 -9.51 4.16 5.30
N VAL A 25 -10.15 3.94 6.43
CA VAL A 25 -10.48 2.61 6.95
C VAL A 25 -11.41 1.85 6.00
N GLY A 26 -11.12 0.58 5.72
CA GLY A 26 -11.98 -0.30 4.95
C GLY A 26 -11.95 -0.09 3.44
N MET A 27 -11.07 0.75 2.94
CA MET A 27 -11.04 1.13 1.53
C MET A 27 -10.28 0.11 0.66
N GLY A 28 -10.61 0.13 -0.64
CA GLY A 28 -10.05 -0.73 -1.67
C GLY A 28 -10.04 -0.06 -3.03
N TYR A 29 -10.13 -0.85 -4.10
CA TYR A 29 -9.99 -0.39 -5.48
C TYR A 29 -10.94 0.76 -5.86
N LYS A 30 -12.23 0.65 -5.51
CA LYS A 30 -13.22 1.66 -5.89
C LYS A 30 -12.89 3.02 -5.28
N TRP A 31 -12.51 3.05 -4.02
CA TRP A 31 -12.06 4.27 -3.34
C TRP A 31 -10.77 4.82 -3.96
N LEU A 32 -9.80 3.97 -4.27
CA LEU A 32 -8.58 4.38 -4.96
C LEU A 32 -8.93 5.12 -6.25
N ARG A 33 -9.74 4.51 -7.11
CA ARG A 33 -10.14 5.06 -8.41
C ARG A 33 -10.93 6.38 -8.29
N ASP A 34 -11.94 6.41 -7.40
CA ASP A 34 -12.95 7.47 -7.40
C ASP A 34 -12.60 8.64 -6.46
N THR A 35 -11.74 8.41 -5.46
CA THR A 35 -11.41 9.38 -4.41
C THR A 35 -9.91 9.64 -4.28
N ALA A 36 -9.11 8.63 -3.94
CA ALA A 36 -7.71 8.82 -3.59
C ALA A 36 -6.89 9.39 -4.75
N LEU A 37 -7.15 8.96 -5.98
CA LEU A 37 -6.42 9.48 -7.16
C LEU A 37 -6.72 10.95 -7.45
N LYS A 38 -7.93 11.41 -7.18
CA LYS A 38 -8.26 12.85 -7.31
C LYS A 38 -7.51 13.65 -6.28
N GLU A 39 -7.51 13.20 -5.03
CA GLU A 39 -6.77 13.86 -3.95
C GLU A 39 -5.27 13.88 -4.24
N LEU A 40 -4.70 12.77 -4.73
CA LEU A 40 -3.31 12.74 -5.16
C LEU A 40 -3.01 13.78 -6.24
N GLN A 41 -3.85 13.87 -7.28
CA GLN A 41 -3.67 14.82 -8.38
C GLN A 41 -3.69 16.27 -7.92
N GLU A 42 -4.56 16.61 -6.97
CA GLU A 42 -4.68 17.97 -6.41
C GLU A 42 -3.44 18.35 -5.58
N GLN A 43 -2.78 17.37 -4.96
CA GLN A 43 -1.64 17.59 -4.07
C GLN A 43 -0.28 17.45 -4.75
N MET A 44 -0.21 16.80 -5.91
CA MET A 44 1.04 16.57 -6.63
C MET A 44 1.70 17.86 -7.12
N LYS A 45 2.97 18.03 -6.75
CA LYS A 45 3.84 19.15 -7.18
C LYS A 45 4.92 18.72 -8.17
N GLY A 46 5.15 17.41 -8.31
CA GLY A 46 6.23 16.78 -9.06
C GLY A 46 7.35 16.28 -8.15
N ASN A 47 8.00 15.20 -8.58
CA ASN A 47 9.11 14.52 -7.87
C ASN A 47 8.74 13.88 -6.52
N GLU A 48 7.46 13.55 -6.29
CA GLU A 48 7.03 12.85 -5.09
C GLU A 48 7.46 11.37 -5.08
N ASP A 49 7.67 10.82 -3.88
CA ASP A 49 7.70 9.39 -3.63
C ASP A 49 6.28 8.94 -3.26
N ILE A 50 5.61 8.23 -4.18
CA ILE A 50 4.22 7.77 -4.05
C ILE A 50 4.23 6.31 -3.62
N PHE A 51 3.76 6.02 -2.41
CA PHE A 51 3.57 4.67 -1.90
C PHE A 51 2.08 4.29 -1.98
N ILE A 52 1.79 3.12 -2.53
CA ILE A 52 0.43 2.57 -2.60
C ILE A 52 0.43 1.24 -1.85
N TRP A 53 -0.34 1.20 -0.77
CA TRP A 53 -0.49 0.03 0.09
C TRP A 53 -1.97 -0.28 0.30
N LEU A 54 -2.55 -1.02 -0.64
CA LEU A 54 -3.96 -1.40 -0.73
C LEU A 54 -4.11 -2.84 -1.18
N GLY A 55 -5.24 -3.44 -0.91
CA GLY A 55 -5.65 -4.74 -1.44
C GLY A 55 -6.16 -5.74 -0.42
N VAL A 56 -5.85 -5.59 0.89
CA VAL A 56 -6.29 -6.56 1.91
C VAL A 56 -7.82 -6.67 1.99
N ASN A 57 -8.54 -5.60 1.69
CA ASN A 57 -10.01 -5.57 1.76
C ASN A 57 -10.70 -6.13 0.51
N ASP A 58 -9.99 -6.25 -0.60
CA ASP A 58 -10.58 -6.61 -1.89
C ASP A 58 -9.58 -7.25 -2.87
N VAL A 59 -8.85 -8.26 -2.43
CA VAL A 59 -7.87 -9.00 -3.26
C VAL A 59 -8.45 -9.49 -4.59
N TYR A 60 -9.76 -9.77 -4.64
CA TYR A 60 -10.47 -10.18 -5.87
C TYR A 60 -10.50 -9.09 -6.96
N ASN A 61 -10.23 -7.83 -6.62
CA ASN A 61 -10.14 -6.71 -7.56
C ASN A 61 -8.76 -6.57 -8.24
N ILE A 62 -7.87 -7.54 -8.10
CA ILE A 62 -6.48 -7.47 -8.59
C ILE A 62 -6.37 -7.02 -10.05
N SER A 63 -7.19 -7.53 -10.96
CA SER A 63 -7.16 -7.14 -12.37
C SER A 63 -7.52 -5.67 -12.58
N ASN A 64 -8.45 -5.15 -11.79
CA ASN A 64 -8.83 -3.74 -11.81
C ASN A 64 -7.71 -2.84 -11.27
N TYR A 65 -7.04 -3.24 -10.18
CA TYR A 65 -5.86 -2.53 -9.67
C TYR A 65 -4.76 -2.44 -10.72
N ILE A 66 -4.42 -3.56 -11.36
CA ILE A 66 -3.37 -3.63 -12.38
C ILE A 66 -3.70 -2.70 -13.56
N SER A 67 -4.92 -2.78 -14.07
CA SER A 67 -5.37 -1.93 -15.19
C SER A 67 -5.27 -0.44 -14.85
N LEU A 68 -5.79 -0.04 -13.68
CA LEU A 68 -5.76 1.35 -13.21
C LEU A 68 -4.34 1.86 -13.01
N LEU A 69 -3.49 1.08 -12.35
CA LEU A 69 -2.12 1.49 -12.07
C LEU A 69 -1.28 1.58 -13.34
N ASN A 70 -1.44 0.65 -14.29
CA ASN A 70 -0.76 0.73 -15.58
C ASN A 70 -1.20 1.93 -16.44
N GLU A 71 -2.41 2.44 -16.22
CA GLU A 71 -2.88 3.68 -16.84
C GLU A 71 -2.31 4.94 -16.14
N GLU A 72 -2.29 4.96 -14.81
CA GLU A 72 -1.98 6.17 -14.03
C GLU A 72 -0.48 6.38 -13.77
N VAL A 73 0.27 5.28 -13.53
CA VAL A 73 1.71 5.35 -13.20
C VAL A 73 2.53 6.12 -14.25
N PRO A 74 2.34 5.92 -15.56
CA PRO A 74 3.07 6.70 -16.56
C PRO A 74 2.83 8.21 -16.45
N LYS A 75 1.62 8.62 -16.08
CA LYS A 75 1.25 10.05 -15.90
C LYS A 75 2.00 10.66 -14.70
N TRP A 76 2.12 9.92 -13.61
CA TRP A 76 2.85 10.37 -12.41
C TRP A 76 4.36 10.42 -12.66
N LYS A 77 4.89 9.40 -13.33
CA LYS A 77 6.31 9.38 -13.71
C LYS A 77 6.70 10.51 -14.67
N ALA A 78 5.81 10.91 -15.56
CA ALA A 78 6.02 12.08 -16.44
C ALA A 78 6.14 13.40 -15.65
N LYS A 79 5.60 13.45 -14.43
CA LYS A 79 5.75 14.56 -13.47
C LYS A 79 6.97 14.39 -12.54
N GLY A 80 7.80 13.39 -12.75
CA GLY A 80 9.00 13.11 -11.97
C GLY A 80 8.80 12.24 -10.73
N ALA A 81 7.60 11.71 -10.49
CA ALA A 81 7.34 10.88 -9.31
C ALA A 81 8.04 9.52 -9.37
N ASN A 82 8.47 9.03 -8.20
CA ASN A 82 8.80 7.63 -7.98
C ASN A 82 7.57 6.93 -7.43
N VAL A 83 7.23 5.77 -7.99
CA VAL A 83 6.05 5.02 -7.57
C VAL A 83 6.46 3.69 -6.94
N TYR A 84 5.97 3.44 -5.74
CA TYR A 84 6.22 2.25 -4.96
C TYR A 84 4.90 1.51 -4.72
N ILE A 85 4.86 0.25 -5.12
CA ILE A 85 3.77 -0.67 -4.77
C ILE A 85 4.24 -1.49 -3.57
N VAL A 86 3.51 -1.37 -2.47
CA VAL A 86 3.80 -2.10 -1.24
C VAL A 86 3.00 -3.39 -1.22
N ALA A 87 3.66 -4.52 -1.08
CA ALA A 87 3.00 -5.81 -0.93
C ALA A 87 2.04 -5.78 0.26
N VAL A 88 0.86 -6.35 0.10
CA VAL A 88 -0.05 -6.59 1.22
C VAL A 88 0.63 -7.57 2.17
N GLY A 89 0.78 -7.19 3.43
CA GLY A 89 1.34 -8.06 4.46
C GLY A 89 0.32 -9.09 4.97
N GLN A 90 0.82 -10.09 5.68
CA GLN A 90 0.03 -11.21 6.18
C GLN A 90 -1.10 -10.77 7.14
N VAL A 91 -2.10 -11.64 7.24
CA VAL A 91 -3.09 -11.68 8.31
C VAL A 91 -2.78 -12.87 9.22
N THR A 92 -3.20 -12.81 10.49
CA THR A 92 -3.10 -13.96 11.40
C THR A 92 -4.43 -14.72 11.49
N LYS A 93 -5.55 -14.00 11.42
CA LYS A 93 -6.88 -14.56 11.38
C LYS A 93 -7.88 -13.52 10.86
N ASP A 94 -8.07 -13.49 9.56
CA ASP A 94 -9.05 -12.61 8.92
C ASP A 94 -10.25 -13.45 8.44
N PRO A 95 -11.51 -12.99 8.64
CA PRO A 95 -12.68 -13.75 8.21
C PRO A 95 -12.94 -13.68 6.70
N TYR A 96 -12.30 -12.77 5.97
CA TYR A 96 -12.62 -12.44 4.57
C TYR A 96 -11.48 -12.72 3.60
N VAL A 97 -10.23 -12.86 4.08
CA VAL A 97 -9.07 -13.07 3.24
C VAL A 97 -8.07 -14.05 3.87
N THR A 98 -7.45 -14.87 3.05
CA THR A 98 -6.39 -15.82 3.43
C THR A 98 -5.01 -15.31 2.98
N ASN A 99 -3.95 -15.82 3.60
CA ASN A 99 -2.59 -15.48 3.17
C ASN A 99 -2.27 -16.00 1.76
N GLU A 100 -2.87 -17.11 1.34
CA GLU A 100 -2.74 -17.64 -0.02
C GLU A 100 -3.33 -16.66 -1.06
N GLU A 101 -4.50 -16.08 -0.79
CA GLU A 101 -5.10 -15.05 -1.65
C GLU A 101 -4.26 -13.77 -1.68
N ILE A 102 -3.66 -13.37 -0.55
CA ILE A 102 -2.73 -12.25 -0.46
C ILE A 102 -1.46 -12.53 -1.28
N GLU A 103 -0.90 -13.72 -1.20
CA GLU A 103 0.30 -14.11 -1.98
C GLU A 103 0.02 -14.07 -3.49
N GLU A 104 -1.15 -14.55 -3.92
CA GLU A 104 -1.57 -14.47 -5.32
C GLU A 104 -1.74 -13.01 -5.77
N PHE A 105 -2.42 -12.19 -4.98
CA PHE A 105 -2.58 -10.75 -5.23
C PHE A 105 -1.21 -10.07 -5.38
N ASN A 106 -0.31 -10.28 -4.43
CA ASN A 106 1.03 -9.71 -4.42
C ASN A 106 1.86 -10.14 -5.63
N SER A 107 1.78 -11.42 -6.00
CA SER A 107 2.48 -11.97 -7.16
C SER A 107 2.03 -11.29 -8.46
N ARG A 108 0.74 -11.11 -8.63
CA ARG A 108 0.19 -10.43 -9.80
C ARG A 108 0.55 -8.94 -9.83
N MET A 109 0.45 -8.24 -8.70
CA MET A 109 0.88 -6.83 -8.60
C MET A 109 2.35 -6.68 -9.00
N LYS A 110 3.23 -7.55 -8.48
CA LYS A 110 4.67 -7.54 -8.79
C LYS A 110 4.97 -7.76 -10.27
N ASN A 111 4.25 -8.69 -10.90
CA ASN A 111 4.58 -9.14 -12.25
C ASN A 111 3.88 -8.34 -13.34
N GLU A 112 2.72 -7.74 -13.07
CA GLU A 112 1.85 -7.16 -14.06
C GLU A 112 1.75 -5.62 -13.99
N VAL A 113 2.17 -4.98 -12.89
CA VAL A 113 2.24 -3.51 -12.81
C VAL A 113 3.61 -3.03 -13.26
N ALA A 114 3.64 -2.23 -14.33
CA ALA A 114 4.88 -1.77 -14.94
C ALA A 114 5.37 -0.44 -14.36
N ASN A 115 6.68 -0.19 -14.50
CA ASN A 115 7.34 1.09 -14.17
C ASN A 115 7.24 1.53 -12.71
N VAL A 116 7.09 0.58 -11.79
CA VAL A 116 7.04 0.81 -10.34
C VAL A 116 8.19 0.09 -9.64
N LYS A 117 8.50 0.53 -8.42
CA LYS A 117 9.33 -0.24 -7.48
C LYS A 117 8.39 -1.07 -6.60
N TYR A 118 8.52 -2.38 -6.66
CA TYR A 118 7.75 -3.28 -5.80
C TYR A 118 8.51 -3.49 -4.49
N LEU A 119 7.85 -3.20 -3.35
CA LEU A 119 8.40 -3.39 -2.02
C LEU A 119 7.79 -4.63 -1.37
N ASP A 120 8.57 -5.69 -1.24
CA ASP A 120 8.12 -6.98 -0.73
C ASP A 120 7.99 -6.97 0.82
N LEU A 121 7.04 -6.19 1.31
CA LEU A 121 6.70 -6.13 2.73
C LEU A 121 6.27 -7.50 3.28
N TYR A 122 5.61 -8.32 2.46
CA TYR A 122 5.16 -9.65 2.86
C TYR A 122 6.34 -10.52 3.31
N SER A 123 7.36 -10.66 2.47
CA SER A 123 8.56 -11.42 2.80
C SER A 123 9.37 -10.78 3.94
N TYR A 124 9.42 -9.45 3.99
CA TYR A 124 10.08 -8.73 5.08
C TYR A 124 9.45 -9.05 6.44
N LEU A 125 8.13 -8.98 6.56
CA LEU A 125 7.42 -9.29 7.80
C LEU A 125 7.49 -10.77 8.15
N LYS A 126 7.41 -11.66 7.17
CA LYS A 126 7.58 -13.11 7.38
C LYS A 126 8.95 -13.43 8.01
N LYS A 127 10.00 -12.75 7.58
CA LYS A 127 11.37 -12.93 8.09
C LYS A 127 11.58 -12.28 9.46
N ASN A 128 11.04 -11.08 9.68
CA ASN A 128 11.32 -10.26 10.84
C ASN A 128 10.25 -10.32 11.94
N GLY A 129 9.21 -11.12 11.72
CA GLY A 129 8.07 -11.26 12.63
C GLY A 129 7.09 -10.11 12.56
N TYR A 130 5.83 -10.42 12.81
CA TYR A 130 4.71 -9.48 12.87
C TYR A 130 3.68 -9.97 13.88
N ARG A 131 2.87 -9.04 14.38
CA ARG A 131 1.73 -9.32 15.25
C ARG A 131 0.53 -8.49 14.83
N THR A 132 -0.65 -9.06 14.98
CA THR A 132 -1.92 -8.36 14.77
C THR A 132 -2.66 -8.22 16.10
N THR A 133 -3.51 -7.19 16.21
CA THR A 133 -4.37 -6.97 17.37
C THR A 133 -5.72 -7.70 17.25
N ASP A 134 -6.21 -7.86 16.02
CA ASP A 134 -7.54 -8.42 15.72
C ASP A 134 -7.53 -9.48 14.60
N GLY A 135 -6.34 -9.90 14.18
CA GLY A 135 -6.14 -10.85 13.09
C GLY A 135 -5.80 -10.19 11.75
N THR A 136 -6.09 -8.90 11.56
CA THR A 136 -5.88 -8.13 10.33
C THR A 136 -4.96 -6.94 10.54
N HIS A 137 -5.21 -6.14 11.57
CA HIS A 137 -4.48 -4.90 11.86
C HIS A 137 -3.24 -5.18 12.70
N TYR A 138 -2.13 -4.56 12.33
CA TYR A 138 -0.85 -4.72 13.03
C TYR A 138 -0.83 -3.99 14.36
N ASP A 139 -0.10 -4.54 15.32
CA ASP A 139 0.22 -3.82 16.55
C ASP A 139 1.19 -2.65 16.28
N ASN A 140 1.38 -1.79 17.27
CA ASN A 140 2.22 -0.60 17.11
C ASN A 140 3.67 -0.95 16.76
N GLU A 141 4.22 -2.02 17.33
CA GLU A 141 5.59 -2.46 17.04
C GLU A 141 5.75 -2.88 15.57
N THR A 142 4.83 -3.69 15.07
CA THR A 142 4.81 -4.13 13.67
C THR A 142 4.55 -2.95 12.73
N THR A 143 3.70 -2.01 13.11
CA THR A 143 3.43 -0.78 12.36
C THR A 143 4.69 0.09 12.25
N TRP A 144 5.44 0.30 13.34
CA TRP A 144 6.73 1.00 13.32
C TRP A 144 7.79 0.27 12.48
N LYS A 145 7.84 -1.06 12.57
CA LYS A 145 8.73 -1.91 11.75
C LYS A 145 8.43 -1.72 10.26
N THR A 146 7.15 -1.75 9.90
CA THR A 146 6.68 -1.52 8.53
C THR A 146 7.06 -0.12 8.05
N TYR A 147 6.78 0.90 8.83
CA TYR A 147 7.13 2.28 8.49
C TYR A 147 8.64 2.44 8.22
N ARG A 148 9.50 1.95 9.12
CA ARG A 148 10.96 2.02 8.92
C ARG A 148 11.41 1.28 7.67
N TYR A 149 10.81 0.14 7.37
CA TYR A 149 11.07 -0.59 6.13
C TYR A 149 10.72 0.25 4.90
N LEU A 150 9.54 0.85 4.86
CA LEU A 150 9.12 1.69 3.73
C LEU A 150 10.02 2.92 3.57
N MET A 151 10.33 3.61 4.66
CA MET A 151 11.16 4.81 4.63
C MET A 151 12.62 4.55 4.24
N SER A 152 13.10 3.32 4.35
CA SER A 152 14.44 2.95 3.89
C SER A 152 14.63 3.05 2.36
N PHE A 153 13.55 3.20 1.60
CA PHE A 153 13.57 3.34 0.14
C PHE A 153 13.44 4.81 -0.33
N VAL A 154 13.15 5.72 0.57
CA VAL A 154 13.11 7.16 0.29
C VAL A 154 14.54 7.69 0.29
N SER A 155 14.88 8.42 -0.76
CA SER A 155 16.20 9.05 -0.92
C SER A 155 16.29 10.42 -0.27
#